data_ad748de333fa7aff4b9efd95ec23d450
#
_entry.id   ad748de333fa7aff4b9efd95ec23d450
#
_cell.length_a   1.000
_cell.length_b   1.000
_cell.length_c   1.000
_cell.angle_alpha   90.00
_cell.angle_beta   90.00
_cell.angle_gamma   90.00
#
_symmetry.space_group_name_H-M   'P 1'
#
loop_
_entity.id
_entity.type
_entity.pdbx_description
1 polymer ?
#
loop_
_entity_poly.entity_id
_entity_poly.type
_entity_poly.pdbx_seq_one_letter_code
_entity_poly.pdbx_strand_id
1 'polypeptide(L)'
;MFPLIVFLAVLALGVAGWFAARAKAWSLYAGRGTLHSMPGHHGWHMALAIVIPGLLFWIVWSGISPALVETAVLADPAAAKLSTFDIEREAVLAEARALASSPDAGAFNPLASELAGPTRDAQMRYGLIGALLTALFAFAGGVYGYTSVRAAFPARSRLERAVMAALLLASLVAILTTVGIIASLVFESALFFSYVSPLDFLTGLHWSPPQGNPPNLGERFGAVPLFWGTFYIGAIIAMVVAIPLGLMSAIYLTQYAKASTRRWVKPVLEILAGIPTVVYGYFAALTVAPMVRDFAAMLGKDNPSTESALAAGLVMGVMIIPFVSSMADDSIAAVPQAMRDGSLAMGATPSETIKKVMLPAALPGIVAGVMLAISRAIGETMIVVMAAGATARLSADPFDSMTTVTYQI
;
A
#
# COMPACT_ATOMS: atom_id res chain seq x y z
N MET A 1 16.05 13.39 15.51
CA MET A 1 16.83 14.09 14.43
C MET A 1 18.17 13.42 14.12
N PHE A 2 18.95 13.01 15.12
CA PHE A 2 20.29 12.42 14.93
C PHE A 2 20.37 11.22 13.96
N PRO A 3 19.47 10.22 14.00
CA PRO A 3 19.48 9.10 13.05
C PRO A 3 19.31 9.51 11.59
N LEU A 4 18.45 10.48 11.34
CA LEU A 4 18.22 11.02 10.00
C LEU A 4 19.45 11.74 9.45
N ILE A 5 20.16 12.48 10.30
CA ILE A 5 21.39 13.20 9.92
C ILE A 5 22.46 12.20 9.48
N VAL A 6 22.67 11.12 10.24
CA VAL A 6 23.66 10.08 9.90
C VAL A 6 23.29 9.39 8.58
N PHE A 7 22.02 9.04 8.40
CA PHE A 7 21.50 8.45 7.16
C PHE A 7 21.78 9.37 5.96
N LEU A 8 21.39 10.64 6.05
CA LEU A 8 21.61 11.62 4.99
C LEU A 8 23.10 11.87 4.72
N ALA A 9 23.94 11.87 5.76
CA ALA A 9 25.39 12.03 5.62
C ALA A 9 26.01 10.85 4.84
N VAL A 10 25.60 9.61 5.12
CA VAL A 10 26.07 8.43 4.38
C VAL A 10 25.64 8.50 2.92
N LEU A 11 24.40 8.90 2.63
CA LEU A 11 23.92 9.09 1.26
C LEU A 11 24.68 10.20 0.53
N ALA A 12 24.93 11.34 1.20
CA ALA A 12 25.71 12.43 0.62
C ALA A 12 27.15 12.00 0.30
N LEU A 13 27.80 11.23 1.19
CA LEU A 13 29.10 10.62 0.94
C LEU A 13 29.06 9.65 -0.26
N GLY A 14 27.98 8.86 -0.38
CA GLY A 14 27.76 7.99 -1.53
C GLY A 14 27.67 8.76 -2.85
N VAL A 15 26.94 9.86 -2.87
CA VAL A 15 26.82 10.76 -4.04
C VAL A 15 28.18 11.41 -4.35
N ALA A 16 28.88 11.94 -3.36
CA ALA A 16 30.22 12.50 -3.55
C ALA A 16 31.20 11.46 -4.11
N GLY A 17 31.16 10.24 -3.57
CA GLY A 17 31.94 9.11 -4.07
C GLY A 17 31.60 8.74 -5.53
N TRP A 18 30.32 8.77 -5.89
CA TRP A 18 29.88 8.52 -7.27
C TRP A 18 30.55 9.52 -8.24
N PHE A 19 30.54 10.81 -7.93
CA PHE A 19 31.18 11.83 -8.74
C PHE A 19 32.70 11.63 -8.81
N ALA A 20 33.35 11.35 -7.68
CA ALA A 20 34.80 11.15 -7.61
C ALA A 20 35.26 9.93 -8.46
N ALA A 21 34.57 8.79 -8.33
CA ALA A 21 34.89 7.61 -9.11
C ALA A 21 34.60 7.78 -10.61
N ARG A 22 33.51 8.46 -10.94
CA ARG A 22 33.17 8.79 -12.32
C ARG A 22 34.22 9.69 -12.97
N ALA A 23 34.67 10.73 -12.26
CA ALA A 23 35.70 11.65 -12.75
C ALA A 23 37.04 10.89 -12.98
N LYS A 24 37.47 10.05 -12.02
CA LYS A 24 38.65 9.20 -12.16
C LYS A 24 38.54 8.23 -13.33
N ALA A 25 37.36 7.59 -13.53
CA ALA A 25 37.13 6.70 -14.65
C ALA A 25 37.17 7.44 -16.01
N TRP A 26 36.66 8.68 -16.07
CA TRP A 26 36.77 9.51 -17.26
C TRP A 26 38.21 9.89 -17.61
N SER A 27 39.05 10.19 -16.61
CA SER A 27 40.47 10.49 -16.84
C SER A 27 41.23 9.29 -17.36
N LEU A 28 40.91 8.07 -16.88
CA LEU A 28 41.47 6.82 -17.37
C LEU A 28 41.02 6.51 -18.81
N TYR A 29 39.76 6.79 -19.15
CA TYR A 29 39.21 6.66 -20.49
C TYR A 29 39.91 7.58 -21.50
N ALA A 30 40.03 8.87 -21.15
CA ALA A 30 40.69 9.87 -21.98
C ALA A 30 42.18 9.54 -22.24
N GLY A 31 42.85 8.90 -21.27
CA GLY A 31 44.26 8.55 -21.40
C GLY A 31 44.55 7.22 -22.14
N ARG A 32 43.66 6.25 -22.09
CA ARG A 32 43.87 4.88 -22.65
C ARG A 32 42.89 4.49 -23.74
N GLY A 33 41.81 5.22 -23.96
CA GLY A 33 40.80 4.94 -24.98
C GLY A 33 39.89 3.72 -24.76
N THR A 34 40.22 2.85 -23.77
CA THR A 34 39.45 1.63 -23.49
C THR A 34 39.23 1.42 -22.01
N LEU A 35 37.97 1.23 -21.61
CA LEU A 35 37.54 0.80 -20.27
C LEU A 35 36.69 -0.47 -20.41
N HIS A 36 36.88 -1.43 -19.49
CA HIS A 36 36.02 -2.62 -19.41
C HIS A 36 34.56 -2.26 -19.11
N SER A 37 34.33 -1.23 -18.34
CA SER A 37 32.99 -0.77 -17.91
C SER A 37 32.87 0.74 -18.06
N MET A 38 31.66 1.26 -18.41
CA MET A 38 31.43 2.69 -18.54
C MET A 38 31.72 3.46 -17.24
N PRO A 39 32.15 4.74 -17.32
CA PRO A 39 32.45 5.57 -16.14
C PRO A 39 31.31 5.63 -15.10
N GLY A 40 30.04 5.60 -15.55
CA GLY A 40 28.88 5.57 -14.68
C GLY A 40 28.80 4.33 -13.78
N HIS A 41 29.21 3.15 -14.28
CA HIS A 41 29.21 1.92 -13.48
C HIS A 41 30.28 1.96 -12.37
N HIS A 42 31.43 2.60 -12.60
CA HIS A 42 32.42 2.84 -11.56
C HIS A 42 31.90 3.77 -10.48
N GLY A 43 31.16 4.84 -10.87
CA GLY A 43 30.48 5.71 -9.93
C GLY A 43 29.51 4.95 -9.03
N TRP A 44 28.59 4.19 -9.62
CA TRP A 44 27.62 3.40 -8.85
C TRP A 44 28.26 2.34 -7.97
N HIS A 45 29.33 1.68 -8.46
CA HIS A 45 30.08 0.72 -7.63
C HIS A 45 30.66 1.38 -6.38
N MET A 46 31.27 2.57 -6.52
CA MET A 46 31.81 3.31 -5.37
C MET A 46 30.70 3.79 -4.43
N ALA A 47 29.60 4.32 -4.97
CA ALA A 47 28.46 4.71 -4.15
C ALA A 47 27.94 3.55 -3.31
N LEU A 48 27.74 2.37 -3.89
CA LEU A 48 27.30 1.18 -3.16
C LEU A 48 28.34 0.72 -2.14
N ALA A 49 29.62 0.79 -2.48
CA ALA A 49 30.72 0.43 -1.56
C ALA A 49 30.78 1.34 -0.32
N ILE A 50 30.33 2.60 -0.42
CA ILE A 50 30.19 3.55 0.70
C ILE A 50 28.88 3.28 1.48
N VAL A 51 27.77 3.23 0.77
CA VAL A 51 26.43 3.24 1.35
C VAL A 51 26.11 1.93 2.05
N ILE A 52 26.41 0.78 1.43
CA ILE A 52 26.04 -0.52 1.99
C ILE A 52 26.69 -0.78 3.34
N PRO A 53 28.03 -0.72 3.50
CA PRO A 53 28.65 -0.98 4.80
C PRO A 53 28.26 0.06 5.87
N GLY A 54 28.15 1.33 5.47
CA GLY A 54 27.71 2.40 6.37
C GLY A 54 26.31 2.17 6.90
N LEU A 55 25.33 1.92 6.02
CA LEU A 55 23.95 1.71 6.45
C LEU A 55 23.76 0.38 7.18
N LEU A 56 24.40 -0.70 6.76
CA LEU A 56 24.33 -1.98 7.47
C LEU A 56 24.85 -1.86 8.90
N PHE A 57 25.99 -1.20 9.08
CA PHE A 57 26.51 -0.94 10.43
C PHE A 57 25.54 -0.09 11.23
N TRP A 58 24.99 0.98 10.64
CA TRP A 58 24.04 1.86 11.32
C TRP A 58 22.77 1.15 11.76
N ILE A 59 22.22 0.26 10.91
CA ILE A 59 21.04 -0.56 11.24
C ILE A 59 21.36 -1.47 12.44
N VAL A 60 22.46 -2.19 12.39
CA VAL A 60 22.89 -3.06 13.52
C VAL A 60 23.12 -2.25 14.80
N TRP A 61 23.79 -1.12 14.68
CA TRP A 61 24.06 -0.24 15.81
C TRP A 61 22.78 0.32 16.43
N SER A 62 21.81 0.72 15.61
CA SER A 62 20.51 1.22 16.09
C SER A 62 19.71 0.17 16.87
N GLY A 63 19.93 -1.12 16.61
CA GLY A 63 19.37 -2.21 17.40
C GLY A 63 20.09 -2.47 18.73
N ILE A 64 21.41 -2.22 18.78
CA ILE A 64 22.25 -2.51 19.96
C ILE A 64 22.32 -1.29 20.89
N SER A 65 22.36 -0.08 20.36
CA SER A 65 22.60 1.14 21.13
C SER A 65 21.57 1.41 22.26
N PRO A 66 20.27 1.08 22.14
CA PRO A 66 19.32 1.24 23.24
C PRO A 66 19.67 0.45 24.48
N ALA A 67 20.14 -0.79 24.32
CA ALA A 67 20.56 -1.64 25.44
C ALA A 67 21.84 -1.10 26.11
N LEU A 68 22.77 -0.53 25.32
CA LEU A 68 23.96 0.11 25.85
C LEU A 68 23.63 1.40 26.62
N VAL A 69 22.68 2.18 26.12
CA VAL A 69 22.20 3.38 26.81
C VAL A 69 21.55 2.98 28.13
N GLU A 70 20.70 1.97 28.13
CA GLU A 70 20.03 1.48 29.34
C GLU A 70 21.02 0.98 30.39
N THR A 71 21.99 0.16 29.99
CA THR A 71 23.05 -0.30 30.90
C THR A 71 23.86 0.87 31.48
N ALA A 72 24.13 1.89 30.70
CA ALA A 72 24.83 3.07 31.17
C ALA A 72 24.00 3.90 32.16
N VAL A 73 22.70 4.04 31.92
CA VAL A 73 21.77 4.73 32.83
C VAL A 73 21.58 3.96 34.13
N LEU A 74 21.49 2.62 34.08
CA LEU A 74 21.40 1.79 35.26
C LEU A 74 22.66 1.77 36.13
N ALA A 75 23.81 2.12 35.57
CA ALA A 75 25.07 2.31 36.30
C ALA A 75 25.15 3.64 37.01
N ASP A 76 24.24 4.60 36.77
CA ASP A 76 24.21 5.88 37.48
C ASP A 76 23.74 5.73 38.94
N PRO A 77 24.32 6.46 39.90
CA PRO A 77 23.87 6.41 41.29
C PRO A 77 22.38 6.72 41.51
N ALA A 78 21.77 7.56 40.66
CA ALA A 78 20.36 7.89 40.73
C ALA A 78 19.46 6.65 40.41
N ALA A 79 19.97 5.72 39.62
CA ALA A 79 19.24 4.48 39.28
C ALA A 79 19.10 3.52 40.44
N ALA A 80 19.91 3.66 41.51
CA ALA A 80 19.78 2.85 42.74
C ALA A 80 18.42 3.01 43.45
N LYS A 81 17.69 4.10 43.14
CA LYS A 81 16.36 4.41 43.69
C LYS A 81 15.22 3.78 42.86
N LEU A 82 15.52 3.12 41.74
CA LEU A 82 14.50 2.49 40.89
C LEU A 82 13.83 1.30 41.61
N SER A 83 12.55 1.10 41.31
CA SER A 83 11.79 -0.02 41.81
C SER A 83 12.39 -1.37 41.35
N THR A 84 12.27 -2.39 42.22
CA THR A 84 12.64 -3.77 41.87
C THR A 84 11.61 -4.44 40.95
N PHE A 85 10.42 -3.86 40.80
CA PHE A 85 9.39 -4.35 39.89
C PHE A 85 9.69 -3.88 38.45
N ASP A 86 9.81 -4.83 37.53
CA ASP A 86 10.21 -4.59 36.14
C ASP A 86 9.30 -3.59 35.43
N ILE A 87 7.97 -3.69 35.62
CA ILE A 87 6.98 -2.80 34.97
C ILE A 87 7.16 -1.35 35.41
N GLU A 88 7.35 -1.10 36.69
CA GLU A 88 7.56 0.26 37.23
C GLU A 88 8.90 0.83 36.78
N ARG A 89 9.95 -0.02 36.78
CA ARG A 89 11.28 0.38 36.30
C ARG A 89 11.27 0.77 34.84
N GLU A 90 10.63 -0.05 33.99
CA GLU A 90 10.50 0.26 32.57
C GLU A 90 9.70 1.52 32.31
N ALA A 91 8.63 1.78 33.06
CA ALA A 91 7.84 3.01 32.95
C ALA A 91 8.68 4.24 33.26
N VAL A 92 9.46 4.22 34.35
CA VAL A 92 10.35 5.34 34.72
C VAL A 92 11.46 5.56 33.68
N LEU A 93 12.07 4.47 33.17
CA LEU A 93 13.10 4.57 32.12
C LEU A 93 12.52 5.06 30.79
N ALA A 94 11.29 4.67 30.44
CA ALA A 94 10.60 5.14 29.25
C ALA A 94 10.31 6.65 29.34
N GLU A 95 9.84 7.11 30.52
CA GLU A 95 9.62 8.54 30.79
C GLU A 95 10.93 9.33 30.77
N ALA A 96 12.00 8.82 31.37
CA ALA A 96 13.33 9.45 31.32
C ALA A 96 13.86 9.59 29.88
N ARG A 97 13.60 8.58 29.01
CA ARG A 97 13.94 8.67 27.57
C ARG A 97 13.11 9.73 26.84
N ALA A 98 11.82 9.85 27.17
CA ALA A 98 10.95 10.90 26.62
C ALA A 98 11.42 12.30 27.02
N LEU A 99 11.73 12.51 28.31
CA LEU A 99 12.26 13.77 28.84
C LEU A 99 13.65 14.11 28.28
N ALA A 100 14.51 13.11 28.06
CA ALA A 100 15.81 13.30 27.42
C ALA A 100 15.69 13.85 26.00
N SER A 101 14.63 13.44 25.26
CA SER A 101 14.36 13.89 23.89
C SER A 101 13.55 15.19 23.81
N SER A 102 12.76 15.51 24.82
CA SER A 102 11.87 16.68 24.88
C SER A 102 11.91 17.31 26.28
N PRO A 103 12.88 18.19 26.56
CA PRO A 103 13.09 18.76 27.90
C PRO A 103 11.92 19.59 28.44
N ASP A 104 11.07 20.09 27.56
CA ASP A 104 9.91 20.92 27.91
C ASP A 104 8.68 20.09 28.31
N ALA A 105 8.75 18.76 28.19
CA ALA A 105 7.69 17.87 28.65
C ALA A 105 7.68 17.81 30.18
N GLY A 106 6.51 17.97 30.79
CA GLY A 106 6.36 17.83 32.24
C GLY A 106 6.65 16.40 32.71
N ALA A 107 7.43 16.28 33.79
CA ALA A 107 7.73 14.98 34.40
C ALA A 107 6.59 14.56 35.34
N PHE A 108 6.11 13.34 35.20
CA PHE A 108 5.13 12.74 36.13
C PHE A 108 5.84 12.09 37.32
N ASN A 109 7.05 11.53 37.09
CA ASN A 109 7.85 10.89 38.12
C ASN A 109 9.13 11.68 38.39
N PRO A 110 9.41 12.08 39.65
CA PRO A 110 10.65 12.82 40.01
C PRO A 110 11.93 12.05 39.64
N LEU A 111 11.94 10.72 39.77
CA LEU A 111 13.09 9.88 39.39
C LEU A 111 13.35 9.89 37.89
N ALA A 112 12.30 9.95 37.06
CA ALA A 112 12.46 10.09 35.62
C ALA A 112 13.14 11.42 35.24
N SER A 113 12.84 12.49 35.99
CA SER A 113 13.50 13.79 35.84
C SER A 113 14.97 13.73 36.24
N GLU A 114 15.33 13.06 37.38
CA GLU A 114 16.73 12.86 37.79
C GLU A 114 17.53 12.04 36.74
N LEU A 115 16.91 11.02 36.13
CA LEU A 115 17.53 10.14 35.14
C LEU A 115 17.56 10.71 33.72
N ALA A 116 16.82 11.79 33.44
CA ALA A 116 16.76 12.39 32.09
C ALA A 116 18.11 12.95 31.63
N GLY A 117 18.90 13.55 32.54
CA GLY A 117 20.24 14.03 32.26
C GLY A 117 21.20 12.89 31.86
N PRO A 118 21.45 11.92 32.74
CA PRO A 118 22.23 10.73 32.42
C PRO A 118 21.80 10.00 31.16
N THR A 119 20.48 9.93 30.92
CA THR A 119 19.93 9.29 29.70
C THR A 119 20.30 10.07 28.44
N ARG A 120 20.21 11.39 28.48
CA ARG A 120 20.61 12.26 27.35
C ARG A 120 22.10 12.12 27.06
N ASP A 121 22.95 12.14 28.08
CA ASP A 121 24.40 12.03 27.94
C ASP A 121 24.79 10.66 27.38
N ALA A 122 24.17 9.58 27.84
CA ALA A 122 24.35 8.25 27.31
C ALA A 122 23.89 8.16 25.84
N GLN A 123 22.70 8.68 25.49
CA GLN A 123 22.20 8.72 24.12
C GLN A 123 23.13 9.52 23.20
N MET A 124 23.64 10.65 23.64
CA MET A 124 24.57 11.46 22.87
C MET A 124 25.92 10.74 22.68
N ARG A 125 26.47 10.15 23.73
CA ARG A 125 27.71 9.39 23.69
C ARG A 125 27.63 8.19 22.72
N TYR A 126 26.65 7.33 22.90
CA TYR A 126 26.50 6.14 22.02
C TYR A 126 26.03 6.52 20.62
N GLY A 127 25.26 7.59 20.47
CA GLY A 127 24.91 8.17 19.18
C GLY A 127 26.17 8.64 18.41
N LEU A 128 27.07 9.38 19.07
CA LEU A 128 28.33 9.84 18.46
C LEU A 128 29.26 8.67 18.13
N ILE A 129 29.39 7.68 19.02
CA ILE A 129 30.17 6.46 18.73
C ILE A 129 29.62 5.76 17.49
N GLY A 130 28.31 5.58 17.43
CA GLY A 130 27.65 4.96 16.28
C GLY A 130 27.87 5.76 14.99
N ALA A 131 27.76 7.08 15.04
CA ALA A 131 28.01 7.94 13.87
C ALA A 131 29.47 7.86 13.39
N LEU A 132 30.44 7.90 14.32
CA LEU A 132 31.86 7.80 13.98
C LEU A 132 32.20 6.45 13.37
N LEU A 133 31.69 5.37 13.94
CA LEU A 133 31.91 4.02 13.38
C LEU A 133 31.20 3.86 12.02
N THR A 134 30.00 4.40 11.87
CA THR A 134 29.30 4.43 10.57
C THR A 134 30.12 5.18 9.51
N ALA A 135 30.65 6.35 9.88
CA ALA A 135 31.54 7.13 9.00
C ALA A 135 32.82 6.36 8.65
N LEU A 136 33.40 5.65 9.61
CA LEU A 136 34.60 4.79 9.39
C LEU A 136 34.29 3.68 8.39
N PHE A 137 33.18 2.96 8.54
CA PHE A 137 32.77 1.91 7.60
C PHE A 137 32.46 2.46 6.20
N ALA A 138 31.77 3.61 6.13
CA ALA A 138 31.50 4.31 4.88
C ALA A 138 32.82 4.77 4.21
N PHE A 139 33.76 5.32 4.98
CA PHE A 139 35.08 5.73 4.48
C PHE A 139 35.91 4.53 3.99
N ALA A 140 35.96 3.43 4.73
CA ALA A 140 36.65 2.22 4.32
C ALA A 140 36.08 1.68 3.01
N GLY A 141 34.74 1.66 2.88
CA GLY A 141 34.06 1.33 1.62
C GLY A 141 34.42 2.28 0.48
N GLY A 142 34.53 3.59 0.78
CA GLY A 142 34.95 4.60 -0.17
C GLY A 142 36.39 4.39 -0.67
N VAL A 143 37.31 4.11 0.24
CA VAL A 143 38.71 3.78 -0.11
C VAL A 143 38.76 2.55 -1.01
N TYR A 144 38.04 1.48 -0.64
CA TYR A 144 37.92 0.28 -1.46
C TYR A 144 37.33 0.59 -2.85
N GLY A 145 36.22 1.31 -2.91
CA GLY A 145 35.59 1.73 -4.16
C GLY A 145 36.51 2.55 -5.04
N TYR A 146 37.21 3.53 -4.48
CA TYR A 146 38.13 4.41 -5.21
C TYR A 146 39.37 3.68 -5.73
N THR A 147 39.96 2.80 -4.94
CA THR A 147 41.13 1.96 -5.38
C THR A 147 40.75 0.92 -6.43
N SER A 148 39.49 0.51 -6.44
CA SER A 148 38.94 -0.42 -7.45
C SER A 148 38.71 0.24 -8.80
N VAL A 149 38.74 1.57 -8.94
CA VAL A 149 38.60 2.25 -10.24
C VAL A 149 39.87 2.07 -11.06
N ARG A 150 39.87 1.06 -11.95
CA ARG A 150 40.96 0.70 -12.85
C ARG A 150 40.38 0.33 -14.22
N ALA A 151 41.16 0.47 -15.29
CA ALA A 151 40.72 0.21 -16.67
C ALA A 151 40.12 -1.19 -16.88
N ALA A 152 40.73 -2.23 -16.28
CA ALA A 152 40.28 -3.62 -16.39
C ALA A 152 39.24 -4.06 -15.35
N PHE A 153 38.77 -3.17 -14.47
CA PHE A 153 37.86 -3.56 -13.40
C PHE A 153 36.41 -3.76 -13.90
N PRO A 154 35.79 -4.93 -13.65
CA PRO A 154 34.43 -5.23 -14.14
C PRO A 154 33.35 -4.60 -13.25
N ALA A 155 33.30 -3.26 -13.21
CA ALA A 155 32.39 -2.50 -12.37
C ALA A 155 30.92 -2.83 -12.67
N ARG A 156 30.56 -3.02 -13.94
CA ARG A 156 29.20 -3.38 -14.36
C ARG A 156 28.75 -4.71 -13.73
N SER A 157 29.53 -5.77 -13.90
CA SER A 157 29.17 -7.10 -13.38
C SER A 157 29.10 -7.15 -11.86
N ARG A 158 29.90 -6.33 -11.16
CA ARG A 158 29.82 -6.20 -9.71
C ARG A 158 28.58 -5.45 -9.27
N LEU A 159 28.24 -4.37 -9.96
CA LEU A 159 27.02 -3.62 -9.76
C LEU A 159 25.77 -4.50 -9.99
N GLU A 160 25.72 -5.21 -11.12
CA GLU A 160 24.63 -6.10 -11.47
C GLU A 160 24.44 -7.20 -10.41
N ARG A 161 25.54 -7.79 -9.89
CA ARG A 161 25.45 -8.78 -8.80
C ARG A 161 24.95 -8.18 -7.51
N ALA A 162 25.37 -6.97 -7.15
CA ALA A 162 24.88 -6.28 -5.93
C ALA A 162 23.39 -5.95 -6.05
N VAL A 163 22.95 -5.45 -7.20
CA VAL A 163 21.53 -5.18 -7.48
C VAL A 163 20.72 -6.48 -7.45
N MET A 164 21.21 -7.55 -8.08
CA MET A 164 20.53 -8.85 -8.08
C MET A 164 20.41 -9.42 -6.66
N ALA A 165 21.46 -9.31 -5.85
CA ALA A 165 21.43 -9.74 -4.46
C ALA A 165 20.43 -8.91 -3.63
N ALA A 166 20.36 -7.60 -3.85
CA ALA A 166 19.38 -6.73 -3.18
C ALA A 166 17.93 -7.07 -3.58
N LEU A 167 17.68 -7.32 -4.88
CA LEU A 167 16.38 -7.75 -5.37
C LEU A 167 15.98 -9.13 -4.82
N LEU A 168 16.93 -10.06 -4.74
CA LEU A 168 16.69 -11.38 -4.17
C LEU A 168 16.36 -11.29 -2.67
N LEU A 169 17.10 -10.46 -1.92
CA LEU A 169 16.80 -10.19 -0.51
C LEU A 169 15.41 -9.55 -0.34
N ALA A 170 15.10 -8.54 -1.15
CA ALA A 170 13.78 -7.89 -1.11
C ALA A 170 12.65 -8.89 -1.42
N SER A 171 12.85 -9.75 -2.44
CA SER A 171 11.91 -10.81 -2.78
C SER A 171 11.75 -11.83 -1.64
N LEU A 172 12.86 -12.23 -1.01
CA LEU A 172 12.83 -13.15 0.12
C LEU A 172 12.06 -12.56 1.31
N VAL A 173 12.31 -11.28 1.63
CA VAL A 173 11.58 -10.57 2.70
C VAL A 173 10.09 -10.52 2.37
N ALA A 174 9.72 -10.17 1.13
CA ALA A 174 8.32 -10.13 0.70
C ALA A 174 7.65 -11.51 0.82
N ILE A 175 8.33 -12.59 0.41
CA ILE A 175 7.81 -13.96 0.54
C ILE A 175 7.64 -14.34 2.00
N LEU A 176 8.65 -14.09 2.84
CA LEU A 176 8.59 -14.41 4.28
C LEU A 176 7.49 -13.62 4.98
N THR A 177 7.32 -12.33 4.63
CA THR A 177 6.23 -11.50 5.17
C THR A 177 4.88 -12.07 4.76
N THR A 178 4.71 -12.43 3.49
CA THR A 178 3.46 -13.04 3.00
C THR A 178 3.16 -14.36 3.71
N VAL A 179 4.16 -15.23 3.86
CA VAL A 179 4.01 -16.49 4.60
C VAL A 179 3.67 -16.22 6.06
N GLY A 180 4.32 -15.23 6.69
CA GLY A 180 4.04 -14.81 8.06
C GLY A 180 2.61 -14.32 8.24
N ILE A 181 2.11 -13.49 7.31
CA ILE A 181 0.71 -13.03 7.31
C ILE A 181 -0.26 -14.21 7.18
N ILE A 182 -0.01 -15.11 6.22
CA ILE A 182 -0.87 -16.31 6.04
C ILE A 182 -0.85 -17.19 7.30
N ALA A 183 0.32 -17.44 7.89
CA ALA A 183 0.45 -18.23 9.09
C ALA A 183 -0.28 -17.59 10.28
N SER A 184 -0.17 -16.27 10.47
CA SER A 184 -0.89 -15.51 11.49
C SER A 184 -2.40 -15.61 11.29
N LEU A 185 -2.88 -15.40 10.07
CA LEU A 185 -4.32 -15.50 9.76
C LEU A 185 -4.86 -16.91 9.99
N VAL A 186 -4.11 -17.95 9.63
CA VAL A 186 -4.52 -19.35 9.88
C VAL A 186 -4.57 -19.63 11.38
N PHE A 187 -3.57 -19.17 12.14
CA PHE A 187 -3.52 -19.36 13.59
C PHE A 187 -4.69 -18.65 14.29
N GLU A 188 -4.92 -17.37 13.97
CA GLU A 188 -6.02 -16.58 14.53
C GLU A 188 -7.39 -17.16 14.14
N SER A 189 -7.53 -17.63 12.88
CA SER A 189 -8.75 -18.30 12.44
C SER A 189 -8.98 -19.61 13.17
N ALA A 190 -7.94 -20.43 13.38
CA ALA A 190 -8.06 -21.67 14.15
C ALA A 190 -8.47 -21.40 15.61
N LEU A 191 -7.89 -20.35 16.20
CA LEU A 191 -8.26 -19.91 17.54
C LEU A 191 -9.71 -19.44 17.60
N PHE A 192 -10.16 -18.61 16.64
CA PHE A 192 -11.54 -18.17 16.55
C PHE A 192 -12.52 -19.35 16.42
N PHE A 193 -12.24 -20.30 15.52
CA PHE A 193 -13.09 -21.48 15.34
C PHE A 193 -13.03 -22.50 16.47
N SER A 194 -12.13 -22.33 17.44
CA SER A 194 -12.21 -23.09 18.71
C SER A 194 -13.33 -22.58 19.64
N TYR A 195 -13.79 -21.32 19.45
CA TYR A 195 -14.88 -20.70 20.23
C TYR A 195 -16.19 -20.64 19.48
N VAL A 196 -16.17 -20.52 18.15
CA VAL A 196 -17.35 -20.38 17.29
C VAL A 196 -17.37 -21.53 16.27
N SER A 197 -18.50 -22.25 16.16
CA SER A 197 -18.63 -23.31 15.16
C SER A 197 -18.50 -22.74 13.74
N PRO A 198 -17.71 -23.37 12.85
CA PRO A 198 -17.62 -22.94 11.44
C PRO A 198 -18.96 -22.90 10.73
N LEU A 199 -19.87 -23.82 11.06
CA LEU A 199 -21.22 -23.87 10.49
C LEU A 199 -22.06 -22.67 10.94
N ASP A 200 -22.05 -22.35 12.24
CA ASP A 200 -22.79 -21.23 12.80
C ASP A 200 -22.26 -19.89 12.22
N PHE A 201 -20.95 -19.79 12.04
CA PHE A 201 -20.33 -18.65 11.40
C PHE A 201 -20.78 -18.48 9.95
N LEU A 202 -20.74 -19.53 9.14
CA LEU A 202 -21.05 -19.47 7.71
C LEU A 202 -22.54 -19.32 7.42
N THR A 203 -23.42 -19.83 8.30
CA THR A 203 -24.87 -19.83 8.11
C THR A 203 -25.61 -18.84 8.99
N GLY A 204 -24.93 -18.24 9.96
CA GLY A 204 -25.53 -17.27 10.88
C GLY A 204 -26.02 -16.01 10.18
N LEU A 205 -27.20 -15.56 10.57
CA LEU A 205 -27.90 -14.41 9.96
C LEU A 205 -27.73 -13.10 10.77
N HIS A 206 -27.04 -13.16 11.89
CA HIS A 206 -26.80 -11.99 12.75
C HIS A 206 -25.33 -11.76 12.96
N TRP A 207 -24.90 -10.51 12.74
CA TRP A 207 -23.54 -10.07 13.02
C TRP A 207 -23.59 -8.93 14.04
N SER A 208 -23.17 -9.23 15.25
CA SER A 208 -23.07 -8.27 16.35
C SER A 208 -21.94 -8.65 17.29
N PRO A 209 -20.68 -8.43 16.91
CA PRO A 209 -19.52 -8.77 17.75
C PRO A 209 -19.63 -8.06 19.09
N PRO A 210 -19.63 -8.81 20.22
CA PRO A 210 -19.79 -8.23 21.54
C PRO A 210 -18.46 -7.63 22.04
N GLN A 211 -18.58 -6.62 22.90
CA GLN A 211 -17.46 -6.21 23.73
C GLN A 211 -17.38 -7.15 24.95
N GLY A 212 -16.34 -7.98 25.00
CA GLY A 212 -16.15 -8.97 26.06
C GLY A 212 -16.44 -10.42 25.63
N ASN A 213 -16.57 -11.33 26.61
CA ASN A 213 -16.79 -12.76 26.39
C ASN A 213 -18.19 -13.20 26.87
N PRO A 214 -19.28 -12.96 26.13
CA PRO A 214 -20.63 -13.33 26.50
C PRO A 214 -20.87 -14.84 26.32
N PRO A 215 -21.85 -15.43 27.00
CA PRO A 215 -22.12 -16.86 27.01
C PRO A 215 -22.61 -17.43 25.65
N ASN A 216 -23.04 -16.62 24.70
CA ASN A 216 -23.64 -17.06 23.42
C ASN A 216 -22.86 -16.48 22.21
N LEU A 217 -21.56 -16.74 22.13
CA LEU A 217 -20.70 -16.24 21.06
C LEU A 217 -21.13 -16.74 19.67
N GLY A 218 -21.51 -18.00 19.53
CA GLY A 218 -21.84 -18.61 18.22
C GLY A 218 -23.02 -17.95 17.51
N GLU A 219 -24.04 -17.50 18.24
CA GLU A 219 -25.24 -16.88 17.64
C GLU A 219 -25.00 -15.43 17.14
N ARG A 220 -23.86 -14.82 17.50
CA ARG A 220 -23.57 -13.42 17.23
C ARG A 220 -22.60 -13.19 16.07
N PHE A 221 -21.93 -14.24 15.61
CA PHE A 221 -20.94 -14.18 14.55
C PHE A 221 -21.42 -14.88 13.28
N GLY A 222 -22.52 -14.37 12.69
CA GLY A 222 -23.01 -14.87 11.41
C GLY A 222 -22.45 -14.06 10.24
N ALA A 223 -21.77 -14.71 9.31
CA ALA A 223 -21.12 -14.04 8.17
C ALA A 223 -22.07 -13.69 7.01
N VAL A 224 -23.26 -14.30 6.95
CA VAL A 224 -24.21 -14.12 5.83
C VAL A 224 -24.53 -12.64 5.57
N PRO A 225 -24.83 -11.77 6.57
CA PRO A 225 -25.11 -10.36 6.31
C PRO A 225 -23.93 -9.62 5.69
N LEU A 226 -22.69 -9.97 6.05
CA LEU A 226 -21.48 -9.35 5.53
C LEU A 226 -21.24 -9.71 4.06
N PHE A 227 -21.37 -11.00 3.74
CA PHE A 227 -21.29 -11.48 2.35
C PHE A 227 -22.42 -10.88 1.50
N TRP A 228 -23.63 -10.83 2.03
CA TRP A 228 -24.76 -10.22 1.34
C TRP A 228 -24.48 -8.76 0.99
N GLY A 229 -24.09 -7.93 1.98
CA GLY A 229 -23.76 -6.52 1.74
C GLY A 229 -22.63 -6.35 0.72
N THR A 230 -21.60 -7.20 0.78
CA THR A 230 -20.50 -7.18 -0.19
C THR A 230 -20.98 -7.45 -1.62
N PHE A 231 -21.77 -8.51 -1.81
CA PHE A 231 -22.34 -8.83 -3.13
C PHE A 231 -23.34 -7.78 -3.59
N TYR A 232 -24.21 -7.33 -2.71
CA TYR A 232 -25.27 -6.39 -3.06
C TYR A 232 -24.71 -5.05 -3.50
N ILE A 233 -23.78 -4.47 -2.76
CA ILE A 233 -23.15 -3.20 -3.10
C ILE A 233 -22.20 -3.34 -4.27
N GLY A 234 -21.25 -4.29 -4.20
CA GLY A 234 -20.17 -4.44 -5.16
C GLY A 234 -20.60 -5.10 -6.46
N ALA A 235 -21.24 -6.28 -6.40
CA ALA A 235 -21.56 -7.06 -7.59
C ALA A 235 -22.90 -6.71 -8.21
N ILE A 236 -23.86 -6.14 -7.45
CA ILE A 236 -25.16 -5.78 -8.00
C ILE A 236 -25.21 -4.28 -8.31
N ILE A 237 -25.23 -3.40 -7.29
CA ILE A 237 -25.47 -1.96 -7.50
C ILE A 237 -24.36 -1.34 -8.35
N ALA A 238 -23.08 -1.56 -7.98
CA ALA A 238 -21.97 -0.97 -8.70
C ALA A 238 -21.88 -1.46 -10.16
N MET A 239 -22.15 -2.75 -10.42
CA MET A 239 -22.06 -3.31 -11.77
C MET A 239 -23.22 -2.90 -12.65
N VAL A 240 -24.44 -2.69 -12.12
CA VAL A 240 -25.58 -2.13 -12.87
C VAL A 240 -25.23 -0.76 -13.45
N VAL A 241 -24.37 0.00 -12.80
CA VAL A 241 -23.88 1.30 -13.31
C VAL A 241 -22.65 1.12 -14.19
N ALA A 242 -21.64 0.38 -13.71
CA ALA A 242 -20.33 0.32 -14.35
C ALA A 242 -20.33 -0.43 -15.69
N ILE A 243 -21.06 -1.55 -15.78
CA ILE A 243 -21.05 -2.38 -17.00
C ILE A 243 -21.70 -1.65 -18.19
N PRO A 244 -22.95 -1.14 -18.11
CA PRO A 244 -23.55 -0.46 -19.23
C PRO A 244 -22.77 0.77 -19.66
N LEU A 245 -22.41 1.66 -18.71
CA LEU A 245 -21.74 2.89 -19.02
C LEU A 245 -20.30 2.66 -19.51
N GLY A 246 -19.57 1.72 -18.91
CA GLY A 246 -18.22 1.35 -19.32
C GLY A 246 -18.20 0.72 -20.72
N LEU A 247 -19.11 -0.22 -20.99
CA LEU A 247 -19.20 -0.87 -22.31
C LEU A 247 -19.65 0.11 -23.38
N MET A 248 -20.64 0.96 -23.12
CA MET A 248 -21.08 1.99 -24.08
C MET A 248 -19.96 2.99 -24.36
N SER A 249 -19.19 3.40 -23.34
CA SER A 249 -18.03 4.25 -23.49
C SER A 249 -16.97 3.61 -24.38
N ALA A 250 -16.64 2.33 -24.15
CA ALA A 250 -15.69 1.58 -24.96
C ALA A 250 -16.13 1.48 -26.42
N ILE A 251 -17.38 1.10 -26.67
CA ILE A 251 -17.93 1.01 -28.04
C ILE A 251 -17.89 2.37 -28.73
N TYR A 252 -18.29 3.43 -28.04
CA TYR A 252 -18.25 4.79 -28.61
C TYR A 252 -16.83 5.20 -28.99
N LEU A 253 -15.88 5.04 -28.05
CA LEU A 253 -14.50 5.45 -28.24
C LEU A 253 -13.76 4.64 -29.31
N THR A 254 -14.06 3.34 -29.46
CA THR A 254 -13.41 2.47 -30.45
C THR A 254 -14.04 2.61 -31.85
N GLN A 255 -15.36 2.75 -31.92
CA GLN A 255 -16.08 2.56 -33.19
C GLN A 255 -16.64 3.86 -33.78
N TYR A 256 -17.00 4.85 -32.97
CA TYR A 256 -17.69 6.06 -33.41
C TYR A 256 -16.91 7.35 -33.20
N ALA A 257 -16.05 7.39 -32.19
CA ALA A 257 -15.34 8.61 -31.83
C ALA A 257 -14.26 8.98 -32.87
N LYS A 258 -14.17 10.29 -33.20
CA LYS A 258 -13.06 10.81 -33.99
C LYS A 258 -11.75 10.64 -33.22
N ALA A 259 -10.64 10.48 -33.92
CA ALA A 259 -9.31 10.33 -33.32
C ALA A 259 -8.97 11.46 -32.33
N SER A 260 -9.43 12.69 -32.61
CA SER A 260 -9.27 13.83 -31.71
C SER A 260 -10.03 13.63 -30.39
N THR A 261 -11.29 13.19 -30.44
CA THR A 261 -12.12 12.93 -29.24
C THR A 261 -11.52 11.81 -28.40
N ARG A 262 -11.13 10.70 -29.04
CA ARG A 262 -10.50 9.56 -28.35
C ARG A 262 -9.21 9.97 -27.64
N ARG A 263 -8.38 10.83 -28.26
CA ARG A 263 -7.12 11.34 -27.72
C ARG A 263 -7.29 12.10 -26.40
N TRP A 264 -8.43 12.79 -26.21
CA TRP A 264 -8.70 13.55 -25.00
C TRP A 264 -9.52 12.76 -23.96
N VAL A 265 -10.52 12.02 -24.41
CA VAL A 265 -11.45 11.32 -23.48
C VAL A 265 -10.78 10.12 -22.83
N LYS A 266 -9.96 9.35 -23.56
CA LYS A 266 -9.29 8.17 -22.97
C LYS A 266 -8.38 8.54 -21.78
N PRO A 267 -7.47 9.54 -21.87
CA PRO A 267 -6.68 9.97 -20.71
C PRO A 267 -7.53 10.53 -19.56
N VAL A 268 -8.65 11.20 -19.83
CA VAL A 268 -9.55 11.67 -18.76
C VAL A 268 -10.14 10.49 -17.99
N LEU A 269 -10.57 9.43 -18.68
CA LEU A 269 -11.02 8.20 -18.02
C LEU A 269 -9.89 7.52 -17.21
N GLU A 270 -8.68 7.50 -17.73
CA GLU A 270 -7.50 6.95 -17.03
C GLU A 270 -7.15 7.77 -15.79
N ILE A 271 -7.26 9.09 -15.82
CA ILE A 271 -7.09 9.97 -14.64
C ILE A 271 -8.14 9.66 -13.58
N LEU A 272 -9.40 9.47 -13.96
CA LEU A 272 -10.47 9.09 -13.01
C LEU A 272 -10.14 7.77 -12.29
N ALA A 273 -9.58 6.78 -13.01
CA ALA A 273 -9.13 5.52 -12.39
C ALA A 273 -7.96 5.71 -11.41
N GLY A 274 -7.18 6.79 -11.56
CA GLY A 274 -6.03 7.12 -10.71
C GLY A 274 -6.38 7.92 -9.45
N ILE A 275 -7.62 8.39 -9.29
CA ILE A 275 -8.04 9.12 -8.09
C ILE A 275 -8.06 8.16 -6.89
N PRO A 276 -7.46 8.53 -5.73
CA PRO A 276 -7.51 7.71 -4.53
C PRO A 276 -8.96 7.41 -4.09
N THR A 277 -9.24 6.15 -3.74
CA THR A 277 -10.61 5.71 -3.36
C THR A 277 -11.18 6.45 -2.15
N VAL A 278 -10.31 6.96 -1.26
CA VAL A 278 -10.71 7.82 -0.14
C VAL A 278 -11.42 9.09 -0.61
N VAL A 279 -10.97 9.69 -1.73
CA VAL A 279 -11.59 10.90 -2.30
C VAL A 279 -12.99 10.59 -2.80
N TYR A 280 -13.16 9.45 -3.48
CA TYR A 280 -14.47 8.96 -3.89
C TYR A 280 -15.38 8.66 -2.68
N GLY A 281 -14.83 8.05 -1.63
CA GLY A 281 -15.57 7.79 -0.38
C GLY A 281 -16.04 9.08 0.30
N TYR A 282 -15.18 10.09 0.38
CA TYR A 282 -15.51 11.38 0.94
C TYR A 282 -16.61 12.11 0.11
N PHE A 283 -16.48 12.09 -1.21
CA PHE A 283 -17.51 12.61 -2.12
C PHE A 283 -18.84 11.84 -1.98
N ALA A 284 -18.77 10.52 -1.86
CA ALA A 284 -19.94 9.69 -1.61
C ALA A 284 -20.66 10.09 -0.32
N ALA A 285 -19.94 10.24 0.79
CA ALA A 285 -20.49 10.56 2.09
C ALA A 285 -21.09 11.97 2.17
N LEU A 286 -20.39 12.96 1.61
CA LEU A 286 -20.80 14.37 1.76
C LEU A 286 -21.78 14.87 0.69
N THR A 287 -21.74 14.29 -0.49
CA THR A 287 -22.53 14.78 -1.63
C THR A 287 -23.59 13.77 -2.06
N VAL A 288 -23.18 12.53 -2.40
CA VAL A 288 -24.11 11.57 -2.99
C VAL A 288 -25.05 10.99 -1.95
N ALA A 289 -24.56 10.67 -0.75
CA ALA A 289 -25.38 10.07 0.30
C ALA A 289 -26.54 10.98 0.76
N PRO A 290 -26.34 12.29 1.01
CA PRO A 290 -27.45 13.21 1.26
C PRO A 290 -28.44 13.30 0.09
N MET A 291 -27.97 13.33 -1.17
CA MET A 291 -28.84 13.35 -2.35
C MET A 291 -29.70 12.08 -2.45
N VAL A 292 -29.10 10.92 -2.19
CA VAL A 292 -29.81 9.62 -2.19
C VAL A 292 -30.82 9.56 -1.06
N ARG A 293 -30.47 10.06 0.13
CA ARG A 293 -31.40 10.16 1.27
C ARG A 293 -32.59 11.04 0.93
N ASP A 294 -32.36 12.24 0.38
CA ASP A 294 -33.44 13.18 0.03
C ASP A 294 -34.32 12.59 -1.07
N PHE A 295 -33.74 11.86 -2.03
CA PHE A 295 -34.49 11.13 -3.04
C PHE A 295 -35.35 10.01 -2.42
N ALA A 296 -34.82 9.24 -1.46
CA ALA A 296 -35.60 8.23 -0.73
C ALA A 296 -36.78 8.83 0.04
N ALA A 297 -36.59 10.01 0.66
CA ALA A 297 -37.68 10.76 1.33
C ALA A 297 -38.76 11.20 0.34
N MET A 298 -38.38 11.65 -0.88
CA MET A 298 -39.32 11.99 -1.94
C MET A 298 -40.18 10.80 -2.40
N LEU A 299 -39.60 9.58 -2.34
CA LEU A 299 -40.28 8.32 -2.64
C LEU A 299 -41.20 7.85 -1.49
N GLY A 300 -41.28 8.60 -0.39
CA GLY A 300 -42.14 8.30 0.75
C GLY A 300 -41.51 7.34 1.77
N LYS A 301 -40.18 7.18 1.78
CA LYS A 301 -39.51 6.39 2.83
C LYS A 301 -39.39 7.21 4.11
N ASP A 302 -39.95 6.68 5.20
CA ASP A 302 -39.89 7.31 6.52
C ASP A 302 -38.44 7.23 7.08
N ASN A 303 -37.88 8.36 7.49
CA ASN A 303 -36.53 8.45 8.11
C ASN A 303 -35.41 7.70 7.35
N PRO A 304 -35.16 7.99 6.07
CA PRO A 304 -34.12 7.32 5.32
C PRO A 304 -32.73 7.61 5.92
N SER A 305 -31.89 6.58 6.02
CA SER A 305 -30.51 6.72 6.48
C SER A 305 -29.70 7.60 5.53
N THR A 306 -28.78 8.39 6.08
CA THR A 306 -27.79 9.10 5.24
C THR A 306 -26.83 8.12 4.59
N GLU A 307 -26.40 7.09 5.33
CA GLU A 307 -25.58 6.01 4.80
C GLU A 307 -26.46 4.97 4.13
N SER A 308 -26.14 4.59 2.89
CA SER A 308 -26.95 3.61 2.14
C SER A 308 -26.12 2.82 1.15
N ALA A 309 -26.58 1.58 0.90
CA ALA A 309 -25.97 0.70 -0.11
C ALA A 309 -25.98 1.35 -1.50
N LEU A 310 -27.04 2.10 -1.84
CA LEU A 310 -27.18 2.77 -3.13
C LEU A 310 -26.15 3.88 -3.31
N ALA A 311 -25.95 4.72 -2.29
CA ALA A 311 -24.97 5.81 -2.36
C ALA A 311 -23.54 5.27 -2.60
N ALA A 312 -23.15 4.26 -1.81
CA ALA A 312 -21.86 3.61 -1.96
C ALA A 312 -21.72 2.91 -3.33
N GLY A 313 -22.72 2.13 -3.73
CA GLY A 313 -22.71 1.38 -4.98
C GLY A 313 -22.69 2.28 -6.22
N LEU A 314 -23.42 3.41 -6.22
CA LEU A 314 -23.40 4.37 -7.34
C LEU A 314 -22.00 4.98 -7.53
N VAL A 315 -21.37 5.47 -6.45
CA VAL A 315 -20.05 6.08 -6.54
C VAL A 315 -18.98 5.03 -6.90
N MET A 316 -19.08 3.83 -6.33
CA MET A 316 -18.23 2.70 -6.70
C MET A 316 -18.40 2.34 -8.17
N GLY A 317 -19.64 2.32 -8.66
CA GLY A 317 -19.95 2.08 -10.08
C GLY A 317 -19.26 3.09 -10.98
N VAL A 318 -19.35 4.39 -10.66
CA VAL A 318 -18.68 5.47 -11.40
C VAL A 318 -17.16 5.30 -11.39
N MET A 319 -16.56 4.96 -10.25
CA MET A 319 -15.13 4.70 -10.11
C MET A 319 -14.65 3.53 -11.00
N ILE A 320 -15.50 2.53 -11.19
CA ILE A 320 -15.16 1.31 -11.96
C ILE A 320 -15.38 1.49 -13.46
N ILE A 321 -16.19 2.47 -13.92
CA ILE A 321 -16.43 2.75 -15.35
C ILE A 321 -15.14 2.78 -16.18
N PRO A 322 -14.08 3.53 -15.79
CA PRO A 322 -12.84 3.58 -16.58
C PRO A 322 -12.19 2.22 -16.77
N PHE A 323 -12.24 1.38 -15.71
CA PHE A 323 -11.67 0.04 -15.75
C PHE A 323 -12.42 -0.88 -16.71
N VAL A 324 -13.77 -0.91 -16.62
CA VAL A 324 -14.62 -1.70 -17.56
C VAL A 324 -14.45 -1.18 -18.98
N SER A 325 -14.41 0.16 -19.16
CA SER A 325 -14.24 0.77 -20.48
C SER A 325 -12.89 0.41 -21.11
N SER A 326 -11.80 0.45 -20.35
CA SER A 326 -10.46 0.11 -20.86
C SER A 326 -10.39 -1.37 -21.27
N MET A 327 -10.87 -2.29 -20.42
CA MET A 327 -10.85 -3.73 -20.70
C MET A 327 -11.73 -4.09 -21.90
N ALA A 328 -12.88 -3.44 -22.04
CA ALA A 328 -13.76 -3.61 -23.18
C ALA A 328 -13.16 -3.01 -24.47
N ASP A 329 -12.52 -1.83 -24.39
CA ASP A 329 -11.78 -1.19 -25.50
C ASP A 329 -10.71 -2.14 -26.06
N ASP A 330 -9.88 -2.70 -25.17
CA ASP A 330 -8.81 -3.62 -25.53
C ASP A 330 -9.36 -4.93 -26.14
N SER A 331 -10.46 -5.45 -25.59
CA SER A 331 -11.11 -6.67 -26.09
C SER A 331 -11.72 -6.48 -27.47
N ILE A 332 -12.35 -5.33 -27.72
CA ILE A 332 -12.93 -4.99 -29.03
C ILE A 332 -11.80 -4.73 -30.05
N ALA A 333 -10.71 -4.07 -29.64
CA ALA A 333 -9.56 -3.79 -30.51
C ALA A 333 -8.80 -5.08 -30.91
N ALA A 334 -8.83 -6.13 -30.08
CA ALA A 334 -8.21 -7.41 -30.37
C ALA A 334 -8.95 -8.25 -31.44
N VAL A 335 -10.20 -7.89 -31.82
CA VAL A 335 -10.94 -8.58 -32.88
C VAL A 335 -10.27 -8.32 -34.23
N PRO A 336 -9.97 -9.39 -35.02
CA PRO A 336 -9.31 -9.22 -36.32
C PRO A 336 -10.07 -8.29 -37.25
N GLN A 337 -9.35 -7.35 -37.89
CA GLN A 337 -9.93 -6.37 -38.82
C GLN A 337 -10.67 -7.04 -39.98
N ALA A 338 -10.20 -8.22 -40.42
CA ALA A 338 -10.84 -9.00 -41.48
C ALA A 338 -12.30 -9.38 -41.17
N MET A 339 -12.66 -9.61 -39.89
CA MET A 339 -14.04 -9.89 -39.49
C MET A 339 -14.95 -8.67 -39.68
N ARG A 340 -14.43 -7.48 -39.34
CA ARG A 340 -15.13 -6.21 -39.55
C ARG A 340 -15.35 -5.94 -41.04
N ASP A 341 -14.25 -6.01 -41.80
CA ASP A 341 -14.27 -5.71 -43.26
C ASP A 341 -15.13 -6.72 -44.02
N GLY A 342 -15.08 -8.01 -43.65
CA GLY A 342 -15.93 -9.04 -44.20
C GLY A 342 -17.43 -8.78 -43.96
N SER A 343 -17.80 -8.36 -42.75
CA SER A 343 -19.19 -8.01 -42.43
C SER A 343 -19.70 -6.83 -43.25
N LEU A 344 -18.87 -5.77 -43.38
CA LEU A 344 -19.21 -4.60 -44.19
C LEU A 344 -19.29 -4.93 -45.69
N ALA A 345 -18.40 -5.81 -46.19
CA ALA A 345 -18.44 -6.27 -47.57
C ALA A 345 -19.71 -7.09 -47.91
N MET A 346 -20.29 -7.79 -46.90
CA MET A 346 -21.58 -8.49 -47.02
C MET A 346 -22.81 -7.54 -46.95
N GLY A 347 -22.58 -6.22 -46.83
CA GLY A 347 -23.63 -5.20 -46.85
C GLY A 347 -24.22 -4.89 -45.46
N ALA A 348 -23.58 -5.35 -44.36
CA ALA A 348 -24.02 -5.00 -43.02
C ALA A 348 -23.70 -3.53 -42.71
N THR A 349 -24.56 -2.88 -41.96
CA THR A 349 -24.29 -1.51 -41.46
C THR A 349 -23.25 -1.55 -40.37
N PRO A 350 -22.53 -0.42 -40.08
CA PRO A 350 -21.57 -0.35 -38.96
C PRO A 350 -22.17 -0.79 -37.63
N SER A 351 -23.41 -0.41 -37.34
CA SER A 351 -24.11 -0.82 -36.10
C SER A 351 -24.39 -2.33 -36.04
N GLU A 352 -24.76 -2.94 -37.15
CA GLU A 352 -24.97 -4.39 -37.24
C GLU A 352 -23.66 -5.14 -37.11
N THR A 353 -22.59 -4.66 -37.75
CA THR A 353 -21.24 -5.24 -37.64
C THR A 353 -20.78 -5.22 -36.17
N ILE A 354 -20.98 -4.12 -35.45
CA ILE A 354 -20.62 -4.02 -34.02
C ILE A 354 -21.43 -5.01 -33.20
N LYS A 355 -22.76 -5.03 -33.35
CA LYS A 355 -23.66 -5.85 -32.51
C LYS A 355 -23.59 -7.34 -32.82
N LYS A 356 -23.47 -7.69 -34.10
CA LYS A 356 -23.62 -9.11 -34.56
C LYS A 356 -22.25 -9.79 -34.77
N VAL A 357 -21.18 -9.04 -34.95
CA VAL A 357 -19.85 -9.60 -35.25
C VAL A 357 -18.83 -9.23 -34.21
N MET A 358 -18.59 -7.93 -33.95
CA MET A 358 -17.51 -7.51 -33.12
C MET A 358 -17.75 -7.77 -31.62
N LEU A 359 -18.94 -7.42 -31.09
CA LEU A 359 -19.26 -7.65 -29.68
C LEU A 359 -19.29 -9.13 -29.33
N PRO A 360 -19.93 -10.05 -30.11
CA PRO A 360 -19.85 -11.47 -29.85
C PRO A 360 -18.42 -12.02 -29.91
N ALA A 361 -17.60 -11.55 -30.83
CA ALA A 361 -16.21 -11.96 -30.94
C ALA A 361 -15.34 -11.45 -29.77
N ALA A 362 -15.62 -10.26 -29.27
CA ALA A 362 -14.93 -9.66 -28.12
C ALA A 362 -15.48 -10.15 -26.75
N LEU A 363 -16.64 -10.83 -26.75
CA LEU A 363 -17.36 -11.19 -25.53
C LEU A 363 -16.52 -11.93 -24.48
N PRO A 364 -15.66 -12.91 -24.84
CA PRO A 364 -14.82 -13.57 -23.83
C PRO A 364 -13.91 -12.60 -23.08
N GLY A 365 -13.30 -11.64 -23.79
CA GLY A 365 -12.45 -10.63 -23.18
C GLY A 365 -13.25 -9.60 -22.35
N ILE A 366 -14.42 -9.20 -22.84
CA ILE A 366 -15.33 -8.30 -22.10
C ILE A 366 -15.77 -8.97 -20.80
N VAL A 367 -16.18 -10.24 -20.82
CA VAL A 367 -16.60 -11.00 -19.64
C VAL A 367 -15.44 -11.12 -18.64
N ALA A 368 -14.24 -11.43 -19.12
CA ALA A 368 -13.05 -11.47 -18.26
C ALA A 368 -12.79 -10.09 -17.59
N GLY A 369 -12.92 -8.99 -18.34
CA GLY A 369 -12.83 -7.64 -17.81
C GLY A 369 -13.88 -7.32 -16.75
N VAL A 370 -15.13 -7.73 -16.98
CA VAL A 370 -16.24 -7.58 -16.02
C VAL A 370 -15.98 -8.40 -14.75
N MET A 371 -15.49 -9.63 -14.87
CA MET A 371 -15.14 -10.44 -13.69
C MET A 371 -14.03 -9.81 -12.86
N LEU A 372 -13.02 -9.22 -13.50
CA LEU A 372 -11.98 -8.45 -12.80
C LEU A 372 -12.55 -7.19 -12.15
N ALA A 373 -13.50 -6.50 -12.79
CA ALA A 373 -14.20 -5.35 -12.23
C ALA A 373 -15.00 -5.72 -10.98
N ILE A 374 -15.72 -6.85 -11.00
CA ILE A 374 -16.46 -7.39 -9.86
C ILE A 374 -15.49 -7.73 -8.72
N SER A 375 -14.38 -8.39 -9.02
CA SER A 375 -13.35 -8.72 -8.03
C SER A 375 -12.78 -7.46 -7.35
N ARG A 376 -12.55 -6.40 -8.13
CA ARG A 376 -12.13 -5.09 -7.61
C ARG A 376 -13.21 -4.44 -6.73
N ALA A 377 -14.48 -4.50 -7.13
CA ALA A 377 -15.60 -3.95 -6.37
C ALA A 377 -15.80 -4.66 -5.03
N ILE A 378 -15.69 -5.99 -5.02
CA ILE A 378 -15.81 -6.80 -3.79
C ILE A 378 -14.72 -6.45 -2.77
N GLY A 379 -13.52 -6.10 -3.24
CA GLY A 379 -12.39 -5.69 -2.39
C GLY A 379 -12.39 -4.22 -1.97
N GLU A 380 -13.39 -3.41 -2.38
CA GLU A 380 -13.41 -1.99 -2.06
C GLU A 380 -13.79 -1.75 -0.59
N THR A 381 -12.94 -1.03 0.12
CA THR A 381 -13.09 -0.75 1.56
C THR A 381 -13.51 0.69 1.82
N MET A 382 -12.80 1.66 1.25
CA MET A 382 -12.91 3.07 1.65
C MET A 382 -14.25 3.70 1.30
N ILE A 383 -14.79 3.43 0.11
CA ILE A 383 -16.10 3.97 -0.29
C ILE A 383 -17.21 3.38 0.58
N VAL A 384 -17.11 2.09 0.87
CA VAL A 384 -18.10 1.38 1.70
C VAL A 384 -18.07 1.89 3.15
N VAL A 385 -16.87 2.00 3.74
CA VAL A 385 -16.70 2.53 5.10
C VAL A 385 -17.31 3.93 5.25
N MET A 386 -17.19 4.76 4.23
CA MET A 386 -17.63 6.18 4.31
C MET A 386 -19.09 6.40 3.93
N ALA A 387 -19.69 5.54 3.10
CA ALA A 387 -21.01 5.83 2.50
C ALA A 387 -22.07 4.73 2.64
N ALA A 388 -21.68 3.47 2.91
CA ALA A 388 -22.65 2.37 3.02
C ALA A 388 -23.16 2.15 4.45
N GLY A 389 -22.30 2.44 5.45
CA GLY A 389 -22.62 2.31 6.86
C GLY A 389 -22.13 1.01 7.51
N ALA A 390 -22.27 0.96 8.85
CA ALA A 390 -21.72 -0.10 9.70
C ALA A 390 -22.71 -1.23 10.02
N THR A 391 -23.98 -1.11 9.60
CA THR A 391 -25.06 -2.01 10.03
C THR A 391 -25.04 -3.32 9.26
N ALA A 392 -24.79 -4.44 9.92
CA ALA A 392 -24.88 -5.76 9.32
C ALA A 392 -26.37 -6.21 9.23
N ARG A 393 -27.01 -5.93 8.11
CA ARG A 393 -28.41 -6.22 7.87
C ARG A 393 -28.60 -6.98 6.56
N LEU A 394 -29.49 -7.97 6.58
CA LEU A 394 -29.99 -8.64 5.39
C LEU A 394 -31.21 -7.87 4.85
N SER A 395 -30.97 -6.94 3.95
CA SER A 395 -32.01 -6.19 3.27
C SER A 395 -31.77 -6.19 1.76
N ALA A 396 -32.84 -6.14 0.98
CA ALA A 396 -32.81 -5.93 -0.46
C ALA A 396 -33.14 -4.47 -0.83
N ASP A 397 -33.42 -3.62 0.17
CA ASP A 397 -33.68 -2.20 -0.03
C ASP A 397 -32.36 -1.44 -0.24
N PRO A 398 -32.12 -0.82 -1.40
CA PRO A 398 -30.89 -0.12 -1.70
C PRO A 398 -30.67 1.15 -0.85
N PHE A 399 -31.73 1.66 -0.22
CA PHE A 399 -31.64 2.83 0.66
C PHE A 399 -31.27 2.47 2.10
N ASP A 400 -31.17 1.21 2.44
CA ASP A 400 -30.75 0.78 3.76
C ASP A 400 -29.23 0.86 3.92
N SER A 401 -28.80 1.14 5.17
CA SER A 401 -27.40 1.02 5.57
C SER A 401 -26.98 -0.45 5.62
N MET A 402 -25.87 -0.78 4.98
CA MET A 402 -25.31 -2.15 4.95
C MET A 402 -23.80 -2.10 5.10
N THR A 403 -23.25 -3.09 5.80
CA THR A 403 -21.81 -3.29 5.91
C THR A 403 -21.32 -4.39 4.98
N THR A 404 -20.00 -4.43 4.74
CA THR A 404 -19.35 -5.46 3.93
C THR A 404 -18.30 -6.21 4.74
N VAL A 405 -17.79 -7.33 4.20
CA VAL A 405 -16.67 -8.07 4.80
C VAL A 405 -15.46 -7.15 4.97
N THR A 406 -15.11 -6.37 3.94
CA THR A 406 -13.95 -5.46 3.95
C THR A 406 -14.07 -4.30 4.93
N TYR A 407 -15.29 -3.95 5.33
CA TYR A 407 -15.54 -2.94 6.38
C TYR A 407 -15.22 -3.51 7.77
N GLN A 408 -15.48 -4.79 8.00
CA GLN A 408 -15.39 -5.43 9.32
C GLN A 408 -13.98 -5.97 9.64
N ILE A 409 -13.12 -6.04 8.63
CA ILE A 409 -11.70 -6.40 8.76
C ILE A 409 -10.86 -5.17 9.08
#